data_53b261e0690b71231ed039de2af757fe
#
_entry.id   53b261e0690b71231ed039de2af757fe
#
_cell.length_a   1.000
_cell.length_b   1.000
_cell.length_c   1.000
_cell.angle_alpha   90.00
_cell.angle_beta   90.00
_cell.angle_gamma   90.00
#
_symmetry.space_group_name_H-M   'P 1'
#
loop_
_entity.id
_entity.type
_entity.pdbx_description
1 polymer ?
#
loop_
_entity_poly.entity_id
_entity_poly.type
_entity_poly.pdbx_seq_one_letter_code
_entity_poly.pdbx_strand_id
1 'polypeptide(L)'
;MFAQAFMRRCELLTMLLEMARQGCARAPTAIDKALIASSLEVSAWTLNKWLKEAVEAGYVKAVLSKRGKRYLLTEKAVAELSTLVTELNHAIGGISRLTLTGRIFRGLGEGGFYVSLAEYREWFRRYLGFEPYPGTLNLRLDQDSAVKRKLLESYDSFRIPPASRGDRSYCSARVFKAVVNDAVEAGVVIPEKTVYGPDVLEVVAGVCLRTALGLKDGDLVKVEVLLEKPVRVKPPTEGRVEAEL
;
A
#
# COMPACT_ATOMS: atom_id res chain seq x y z
N MET A 1 24.82 -26.36 -26.69
CA MET A 1 24.44 -25.79 -25.37
C MET A 1 23.06 -25.12 -25.60
N PHE A 2 21.98 -25.87 -25.38
CA PHE A 2 20.61 -25.33 -25.54
C PHE A 2 20.35 -24.39 -24.37
N ALA A 3 20.23 -23.08 -24.64
CA ALA A 3 19.72 -22.14 -23.70
C ALA A 3 18.30 -22.60 -23.33
N GLN A 4 18.13 -23.08 -22.09
CA GLN A 4 16.84 -23.40 -21.53
C GLN A 4 16.03 -22.11 -21.55
N ALA A 5 15.02 -22.03 -22.43
CA ALA A 5 14.14 -20.88 -22.47
C ALA A 5 13.42 -20.80 -21.12
N PHE A 6 13.80 -19.83 -20.32
CA PHE A 6 13.12 -19.50 -19.07
C PHE A 6 11.67 -19.10 -19.39
N MET A 7 10.74 -19.48 -18.53
CA MET A 7 9.32 -19.09 -18.62
C MET A 7 9.17 -17.59 -18.87
N ARG A 8 8.39 -17.20 -19.88
CA ARG A 8 8.14 -15.78 -20.20
C ARG A 8 7.37 -15.10 -19.05
N ARG A 9 7.53 -13.79 -18.89
CA ARG A 9 6.89 -13.01 -17.80
C ARG A 9 5.36 -13.18 -17.80
N CYS A 10 4.72 -13.22 -18.95
CA CYS A 10 3.27 -13.42 -19.05
C CYS A 10 2.83 -14.79 -18.53
N GLU A 11 3.57 -15.86 -18.87
CA GLU A 11 3.31 -17.22 -18.41
C GLU A 11 3.48 -17.35 -16.89
N LEU A 12 4.51 -16.69 -16.33
CA LEU A 12 4.72 -16.60 -14.89
C LEU A 12 3.55 -15.92 -14.21
N LEU A 13 3.19 -14.73 -14.66
CA LEU A 13 2.13 -13.92 -14.03
C LEU A 13 0.77 -14.62 -14.05
N THR A 14 0.40 -15.25 -15.17
CA THR A 14 -0.85 -16.01 -15.29
C THR A 14 -0.86 -17.23 -14.37
N MET A 15 0.25 -17.97 -14.29
CA MET A 15 0.37 -19.08 -13.35
C MET A 15 0.28 -18.63 -11.89
N LEU A 16 0.97 -17.55 -11.51
CA LEU A 16 0.91 -16.99 -10.16
C LEU A 16 -0.51 -16.51 -9.81
N LEU A 17 -1.23 -15.94 -10.78
CA LEU A 17 -2.62 -15.52 -10.60
C LEU A 17 -3.53 -16.73 -10.31
N GLU A 18 -3.42 -17.81 -11.08
CA GLU A 18 -4.21 -19.03 -10.84
C GLU A 18 -3.89 -19.68 -9.48
N MET A 19 -2.62 -19.66 -9.08
CA MET A 19 -2.21 -20.12 -7.74
C MET A 19 -2.79 -19.21 -6.64
N ALA A 20 -2.82 -17.89 -6.85
CA ALA A 20 -3.41 -16.93 -5.91
C ALA A 20 -4.92 -17.16 -5.74
N ARG A 21 -5.65 -17.45 -6.83
CA ARG A 21 -7.08 -17.80 -6.82
C ARG A 21 -7.35 -19.04 -5.96
N GLN A 22 -6.44 -20.00 -5.95
CA GLN A 22 -6.53 -21.20 -5.10
C GLN A 22 -6.07 -20.97 -3.66
N GLY A 23 -5.71 -19.72 -3.27
CA GLY A 23 -5.38 -19.36 -1.90
C GLY A 23 -3.89 -19.36 -1.57
N CYS A 24 -3.00 -19.62 -2.53
CA CYS A 24 -1.55 -19.68 -2.30
C CYS A 24 -0.94 -18.34 -1.87
N ALA A 25 -1.62 -17.21 -2.06
CA ALA A 25 -1.15 -15.91 -1.59
C ALA A 25 -1.33 -15.71 -0.07
N ARG A 26 -2.18 -16.50 0.58
CA ARG A 26 -2.55 -16.34 2.00
C ARG A 26 -1.91 -17.40 2.90
N ALA A 27 -1.80 -18.62 2.44
CA ALA A 27 -1.27 -19.76 3.20
C ALA A 27 -0.72 -20.86 2.29
N PRO A 28 0.15 -21.75 2.80
CA PRO A 28 0.56 -22.92 2.06
C PRO A 28 -0.64 -23.79 1.67
N THR A 29 -0.95 -23.89 0.38
CA THR A 29 -2.15 -24.50 -0.16
C THR A 29 -1.81 -25.65 -1.11
N ALA A 30 -2.58 -26.74 -1.06
CA ALA A 30 -2.54 -27.78 -2.07
C ALA A 30 -3.26 -27.26 -3.32
N ILE A 31 -2.57 -27.24 -4.46
CA ILE A 31 -3.14 -26.72 -5.72
C ILE A 31 -3.72 -27.85 -6.56
N ASP A 32 -4.80 -27.55 -7.25
CA ASP A 32 -5.32 -28.37 -8.34
C ASP A 32 -4.54 -28.03 -9.62
N LYS A 33 -3.55 -28.88 -9.91
CA LYS A 33 -2.70 -28.70 -11.09
C LYS A 33 -3.43 -28.95 -12.40
N ALA A 34 -4.45 -29.82 -12.40
CA ALA A 34 -5.21 -30.09 -13.62
C ALA A 34 -6.04 -28.86 -13.99
N LEU A 35 -6.66 -28.22 -13.00
CA LEU A 35 -7.40 -26.97 -13.19
C LEU A 35 -6.48 -25.85 -13.69
N ILE A 36 -5.30 -25.66 -13.09
CA ILE A 36 -4.34 -24.64 -13.54
C ILE A 36 -3.87 -24.93 -14.96
N ALA A 37 -3.50 -26.16 -15.27
CA ALA A 37 -3.03 -26.54 -16.60
C ALA A 37 -4.11 -26.31 -17.67
N SER A 38 -5.35 -26.62 -17.36
CA SER A 38 -6.51 -26.38 -18.23
C SER A 38 -6.76 -24.88 -18.44
N SER A 39 -6.74 -24.09 -17.35
CA SER A 39 -6.93 -22.63 -17.41
C SER A 39 -5.84 -21.93 -18.24
N LEU A 40 -4.63 -22.44 -18.23
CA LEU A 40 -3.49 -21.90 -18.98
C LEU A 40 -3.28 -22.52 -20.36
N GLU A 41 -4.15 -23.47 -20.74
CA GLU A 41 -4.07 -24.23 -21.99
C GLU A 41 -2.70 -24.91 -22.22
N VAL A 42 -2.11 -25.44 -21.13
CA VAL A 42 -0.79 -26.09 -21.16
C VAL A 42 -0.86 -27.53 -20.69
N SER A 43 0.15 -28.33 -21.07
CA SER A 43 0.29 -29.71 -20.58
C SER A 43 0.65 -29.73 -19.09
N ALA A 44 0.32 -30.82 -18.40
CA ALA A 44 0.73 -31.07 -17.03
C ALA A 44 2.27 -31.07 -16.87
N TRP A 45 2.99 -31.51 -17.89
CA TRP A 45 4.46 -31.46 -17.93
C TRP A 45 4.98 -30.02 -17.97
N THR A 46 4.40 -29.18 -18.83
CA THR A 46 4.74 -27.76 -18.94
C THR A 46 4.48 -27.03 -17.62
N LEU A 47 3.31 -27.25 -17.01
CA LEU A 47 2.99 -26.67 -15.71
C LEU A 47 3.98 -27.09 -14.61
N ASN A 48 4.35 -28.38 -14.56
CA ASN A 48 5.33 -28.84 -13.57
C ASN A 48 6.73 -28.21 -13.80
N LYS A 49 7.13 -28.01 -15.06
CA LYS A 49 8.35 -27.30 -15.40
C LYS A 49 8.28 -25.84 -14.90
N TRP A 50 7.20 -25.12 -15.19
CA TRP A 50 7.00 -23.74 -14.75
C TRP A 50 6.97 -23.59 -13.22
N LEU A 51 6.31 -24.51 -12.52
CA LEU A 51 6.31 -24.55 -11.06
C LEU A 51 7.74 -24.73 -10.49
N LYS A 52 8.57 -25.57 -11.12
CA LYS A 52 9.96 -25.76 -10.72
C LYS A 52 10.75 -24.47 -10.93
N GLU A 53 10.66 -23.87 -12.10
CA GLU A 53 11.31 -22.60 -12.43
C GLU A 53 10.88 -21.46 -11.49
N ALA A 54 9.58 -21.36 -11.18
CA ALA A 54 9.07 -20.36 -10.24
C ALA A 54 9.58 -20.56 -8.80
N VAL A 55 9.80 -21.81 -8.37
CA VAL A 55 10.44 -22.12 -7.08
C VAL A 55 11.91 -21.72 -7.10
N GLU A 56 12.64 -22.08 -8.13
CA GLU A 56 14.06 -21.73 -8.30
C GLU A 56 14.28 -20.21 -8.39
N ALA A 57 13.37 -19.51 -9.07
CA ALA A 57 13.40 -18.04 -9.18
C ALA A 57 12.88 -17.31 -7.93
N GLY A 58 12.43 -18.04 -6.90
CA GLY A 58 11.99 -17.47 -5.63
C GLY A 58 10.61 -16.80 -5.64
N TYR A 59 9.77 -17.09 -6.63
CA TYR A 59 8.37 -16.63 -6.65
C TYR A 59 7.42 -17.53 -5.87
N VAL A 60 7.73 -18.82 -5.80
CA VAL A 60 6.92 -19.84 -5.13
C VAL A 60 7.75 -20.59 -4.11
N LYS A 61 7.21 -20.80 -2.92
CA LYS A 61 7.79 -21.67 -1.90
C LYS A 61 7.01 -22.99 -1.88
N ALA A 62 7.72 -24.10 -2.07
CA ALA A 62 7.14 -25.43 -1.91
C ALA A 62 7.33 -25.92 -0.47
N VAL A 63 6.25 -26.34 0.17
CA VAL A 63 6.23 -26.80 1.56
C VAL A 63 5.75 -28.26 1.56
N LEU A 64 6.56 -29.15 2.11
CA LEU A 64 6.18 -30.54 2.32
C LEU A 64 5.34 -30.67 3.60
N SER A 65 4.20 -31.31 3.51
CA SER A 65 3.34 -31.60 4.65
C SER A 65 3.01 -33.10 4.70
N LYS A 66 2.48 -33.57 5.83
CA LYS A 66 1.98 -34.95 5.96
C LYS A 66 0.88 -35.31 4.93
N ARG A 67 0.21 -34.29 4.36
CA ARG A 67 -0.86 -34.44 3.37
C ARG A 67 -0.39 -34.14 1.93
N GLY A 68 0.93 -34.13 1.67
CA GLY A 68 1.51 -33.86 0.36
C GLY A 68 2.14 -32.48 0.20
N LYS A 69 2.55 -32.17 -1.01
CA LYS A 69 3.24 -30.94 -1.37
C LYS A 69 2.23 -29.76 -1.44
N ARG A 70 2.55 -28.66 -0.76
CA ARG A 70 1.79 -27.40 -0.76
C ARG A 70 2.64 -26.28 -1.31
N TYR A 71 1.99 -25.23 -1.80
CA TYR A 71 2.65 -24.09 -2.40
C TYR A 71 2.19 -22.80 -1.73
N LEU A 72 3.13 -21.86 -1.59
CA LEU A 72 2.89 -20.50 -1.07
C LEU A 72 3.55 -19.51 -2.01
N LEU A 73 2.85 -18.47 -2.39
CA LEU A 73 3.44 -17.35 -3.10
C LEU A 73 4.33 -16.55 -2.14
N THR A 74 5.52 -16.20 -2.60
CA THR A 74 6.43 -15.37 -1.81
C THR A 74 6.03 -13.90 -1.89
N GLU A 75 6.61 -13.07 -1.04
CA GLU A 75 6.44 -11.60 -1.13
C GLU A 75 6.84 -11.06 -2.50
N LYS A 76 7.87 -11.63 -3.12
CA LYS A 76 8.28 -11.31 -4.49
C LYS A 76 7.16 -11.57 -5.51
N ALA A 77 6.48 -12.70 -5.42
CA ALA A 77 5.36 -13.01 -6.32
C ALA A 77 4.17 -12.09 -6.10
N VAL A 78 3.84 -11.81 -4.84
CA VAL A 78 2.76 -10.89 -4.48
C VAL A 78 3.06 -9.47 -4.98
N ALA A 79 4.29 -8.99 -4.82
CA ALA A 79 4.72 -7.69 -5.32
C ALA A 79 4.61 -7.60 -6.85
N GLU A 80 5.03 -8.65 -7.58
CA GLU A 80 4.93 -8.68 -9.05
C GLU A 80 3.47 -8.64 -9.53
N LEU A 81 2.57 -9.39 -8.89
CA LEU A 81 1.13 -9.33 -9.18
C LEU A 81 0.53 -7.96 -8.84
N SER A 82 0.94 -7.35 -7.73
CA SER A 82 0.48 -6.02 -7.33
C SER A 82 0.93 -4.95 -8.34
N THR A 83 2.16 -5.05 -8.85
CA THR A 83 2.66 -4.16 -9.91
C THR A 83 1.82 -4.29 -11.17
N LEU A 84 1.49 -5.52 -11.60
CA LEU A 84 0.62 -5.73 -12.75
C LEU A 84 -0.76 -5.10 -12.57
N VAL A 85 -1.37 -5.25 -11.38
CA VAL A 85 -2.65 -4.59 -11.08
C VAL A 85 -2.55 -3.08 -11.22
N THR A 86 -1.47 -2.50 -10.74
CA THR A 86 -1.21 -1.06 -10.85
C THR A 86 -1.04 -0.63 -12.31
N GLU A 87 -0.22 -1.35 -13.08
CA GLU A 87 0.00 -1.09 -14.51
C GLU A 87 -1.32 -1.18 -15.31
N LEU A 88 -2.14 -2.21 -15.06
CA LEU A 88 -3.44 -2.37 -15.69
C LEU A 88 -4.39 -1.24 -15.32
N ASN A 89 -4.49 -0.89 -14.06
CA ASN A 89 -5.33 0.22 -13.60
C ASN A 89 -4.94 1.54 -14.27
N HIS A 90 -3.65 1.79 -14.42
CA HIS A 90 -3.18 2.97 -15.16
C HIS A 90 -3.52 2.91 -16.64
N ALA A 91 -3.37 1.75 -17.27
CA ALA A 91 -3.57 1.58 -18.71
C ALA A 91 -5.04 1.72 -19.14
N ILE A 92 -5.98 1.24 -18.32
CA ILE A 92 -7.41 1.24 -18.65
C ILE A 92 -8.18 2.44 -18.04
N GLY A 93 -7.46 3.43 -17.46
CA GLY A 93 -8.09 4.55 -16.76
C GLY A 93 -8.89 4.10 -15.51
N GLY A 94 -8.49 2.96 -14.93
CA GLY A 94 -9.20 2.21 -13.90
C GLY A 94 -9.22 2.87 -12.54
N ILE A 95 -9.15 2.08 -11.46
CA ILE A 95 -9.43 2.50 -10.09
C ILE A 95 -8.70 3.81 -9.74
N SER A 96 -9.42 4.94 -9.86
CA SER A 96 -8.94 6.26 -9.42
C SER A 96 -9.12 6.48 -7.91
N ARG A 97 -9.87 5.59 -7.25
CA ARG A 97 -10.21 5.66 -5.83
C ARG A 97 -10.17 4.29 -5.17
N LEU A 98 -9.63 4.25 -3.94
CA LEU A 98 -9.62 3.05 -3.10
C LEU A 98 -10.40 3.35 -1.82
N THR A 99 -11.51 2.65 -1.61
CA THR A 99 -12.30 2.80 -0.39
C THR A 99 -11.76 1.90 0.71
N LEU A 100 -11.43 2.53 1.84
CA LEU A 100 -11.01 1.90 3.08
C LEU A 100 -12.01 2.23 4.18
N THR A 101 -12.29 1.25 5.05
CA THR A 101 -13.21 1.40 6.17
C THR A 101 -12.50 0.98 7.45
N GLY A 102 -12.70 1.75 8.51
CA GLY A 102 -12.08 1.44 9.80
C GLY A 102 -12.81 2.10 10.96
N ARG A 103 -12.51 1.63 12.17
CA ARG A 103 -13.04 2.21 13.41
C ARG A 103 -12.03 3.14 14.04
N ILE A 104 -12.53 4.27 14.51
CA ILE A 104 -11.71 5.27 15.20
C ILE A 104 -11.19 4.71 16.52
N PHE A 105 -9.93 4.96 16.78
CA PHE A 105 -9.32 4.71 18.07
C PHE A 105 -8.37 5.85 18.47
N ARG A 106 -8.10 5.94 19.78
CA ARG A 106 -7.16 6.93 20.32
C ARG A 106 -5.72 6.45 20.07
N GLY A 107 -4.99 7.14 19.20
CA GLY A 107 -3.58 6.87 18.95
C GLY A 107 -2.67 7.36 20.08
N LEU A 108 -1.37 7.10 19.92
CA LEU A 108 -0.33 7.49 20.89
C LEU A 108 -0.02 8.99 20.91
N GLY A 109 -0.61 9.77 19.98
CA GLY A 109 -0.40 11.22 19.88
C GLY A 109 0.82 11.65 19.07
N GLU A 110 1.66 10.72 18.64
CA GLU A 110 2.88 11.03 17.86
C GLU A 110 2.58 11.70 16.52
N GLY A 111 1.49 11.30 15.83
CA GLY A 111 1.08 11.90 14.56
C GLY A 111 0.86 13.40 14.64
N GLY A 112 0.30 13.89 15.75
CA GLY A 112 0.12 15.33 15.99
C GLY A 112 1.43 16.09 16.05
N PHE A 113 2.46 15.50 16.65
CA PHE A 113 3.79 16.08 16.69
C PHE A 113 4.39 16.24 15.29
N TYR A 114 4.40 15.18 14.48
CA TYR A 114 4.95 15.22 13.12
C TYR A 114 4.22 16.24 12.25
N VAL A 115 2.88 16.23 12.28
CA VAL A 115 2.05 17.16 11.50
C VAL A 115 2.29 18.63 11.91
N SER A 116 2.72 18.88 13.15
CA SER A 116 3.01 20.24 13.67
C SER A 116 4.37 20.77 13.28
N LEU A 117 5.28 19.96 12.76
CA LEU A 117 6.60 20.41 12.31
C LEU A 117 6.46 21.30 11.08
N ALA A 118 7.12 22.46 11.08
CA ALA A 118 6.98 23.48 10.03
C ALA A 118 7.27 22.92 8.62
N GLU A 119 8.31 22.08 8.52
CA GLU A 119 8.75 21.46 7.28
C GLU A 119 7.66 20.52 6.72
N TYR A 120 7.03 19.71 7.57
CA TYR A 120 5.97 18.79 7.15
C TYR A 120 4.67 19.54 6.83
N ARG A 121 4.31 20.57 7.62
CA ARG A 121 3.13 21.41 7.37
C ARG A 121 3.17 22.05 5.99
N GLU A 122 4.34 22.57 5.59
CA GLU A 122 4.51 23.19 4.28
C GLU A 122 4.35 22.17 3.14
N TRP A 123 4.85 20.93 3.29
CA TRP A 123 4.64 19.87 2.33
C TRP A 123 3.16 19.47 2.23
N PHE A 124 2.48 19.32 3.36
CA PHE A 124 1.05 19.03 3.37
C PHE A 124 0.26 20.15 2.70
N ARG A 125 0.51 21.41 3.03
CA ARG A 125 -0.15 22.56 2.42
C ARG A 125 0.00 22.57 0.90
N ARG A 126 1.21 22.32 0.40
CA ARG A 126 1.49 22.31 -1.04
C ARG A 126 0.86 21.15 -1.79
N TYR A 127 0.84 19.99 -1.18
CA TYR A 127 0.35 18.78 -1.84
C TYR A 127 -1.15 18.58 -1.65
N LEU A 128 -1.65 18.70 -0.42
CA LEU A 128 -3.06 18.50 -0.11
C LEU A 128 -3.93 19.74 -0.35
N GLY A 129 -3.33 20.93 -0.42
CA GLY A 129 -4.04 22.20 -0.64
C GLY A 129 -4.58 22.85 0.63
N PHE A 130 -4.33 22.26 1.81
CA PHE A 130 -4.74 22.81 3.10
C PHE A 130 -3.61 22.71 4.13
N GLU A 131 -3.68 23.58 5.14
CA GLU A 131 -2.84 23.45 6.32
C GLU A 131 -3.43 22.41 7.26
N PRO A 132 -2.66 21.36 7.65
CA PRO A 132 -3.22 20.30 8.47
C PRO A 132 -3.52 20.75 9.89
N TYR A 133 -4.65 20.32 10.42
CA TYR A 133 -4.96 20.39 11.85
C TYR A 133 -3.87 19.64 12.63
N PRO A 134 -3.41 20.15 13.80
CA PRO A 134 -2.33 19.52 14.57
C PRO A 134 -2.80 18.22 15.25
N GLY A 135 -2.97 17.18 14.46
CA GLY A 135 -3.41 15.85 14.89
C GLY A 135 -3.70 14.93 13.73
N THR A 136 -3.74 13.63 14.01
CA THR A 136 -4.17 12.60 13.07
C THR A 136 -5.42 11.89 13.57
N LEU A 137 -6.33 11.54 12.67
CA LEU A 137 -7.38 10.58 12.95
C LEU A 137 -6.82 9.18 12.69
N ASN A 138 -6.83 8.31 13.70
CA ASN A 138 -6.35 6.95 13.60
C ASN A 138 -7.52 5.98 13.45
N LEU A 139 -7.47 5.13 12.42
CA LEU A 139 -8.47 4.13 12.12
C LEU A 139 -7.88 2.74 12.20
N ARG A 140 -8.54 1.84 12.94
CA ARG A 140 -8.32 0.41 12.88
C ARG A 140 -9.14 -0.15 11.74
N LEU A 141 -8.49 -0.53 10.66
CA LEU A 141 -9.12 -1.03 9.45
C LEU A 141 -9.78 -2.39 9.68
N ASP A 142 -10.90 -2.64 8.99
CA ASP A 142 -11.42 -3.99 8.85
C ASP A 142 -10.48 -4.87 8.01
N GLN A 143 -10.75 -6.18 7.99
CA GLN A 143 -9.86 -7.15 7.34
C GLN A 143 -9.68 -6.88 5.85
N ASP A 144 -10.76 -6.54 5.14
CA ASP A 144 -10.71 -6.26 3.70
C ASP A 144 -9.96 -4.97 3.41
N SER A 145 -10.21 -3.93 4.19
CA SER A 145 -9.52 -2.64 4.07
C SER A 145 -8.04 -2.73 4.43
N ALA A 146 -7.66 -3.56 5.41
CA ALA A 146 -6.26 -3.83 5.73
C ALA A 146 -5.50 -4.51 4.57
N VAL A 147 -6.17 -5.41 3.84
CA VAL A 147 -5.62 -6.01 2.61
C VAL A 147 -5.49 -4.95 1.52
N LYS A 148 -6.55 -4.16 1.29
CA LYS A 148 -6.54 -3.07 0.30
C LYS A 148 -5.49 -2.00 0.60
N ARG A 149 -5.28 -1.65 1.87
CA ARG A 149 -4.25 -0.67 2.26
C ARG A 149 -2.86 -1.07 1.80
N LYS A 150 -2.53 -2.37 1.80
CA LYS A 150 -1.24 -2.85 1.27
C LYS A 150 -1.05 -2.52 -0.21
N LEU A 151 -2.15 -2.45 -0.99
CA LEU A 151 -2.06 -2.06 -2.40
C LEU A 151 -1.54 -0.64 -2.56
N LEU A 152 -1.75 0.27 -1.58
CA LEU A 152 -1.21 1.62 -1.63
C LEU A 152 0.32 1.65 -1.73
N GLU A 153 1.01 0.58 -1.31
CA GLU A 153 2.46 0.46 -1.43
C GLU A 153 2.92 0.36 -2.89
N SER A 154 2.04 -0.14 -3.78
CA SER A 154 2.31 -0.30 -5.21
C SER A 154 1.90 0.92 -6.05
N TYR A 155 1.12 1.86 -5.49
CA TYR A 155 0.68 3.05 -6.21
C TYR A 155 1.65 4.21 -6.05
N ASP A 156 1.73 5.06 -7.07
CA ASP A 156 2.43 6.32 -6.99
C ASP A 156 1.83 7.19 -5.88
N SER A 157 2.66 7.83 -5.09
CA SER A 157 2.25 8.69 -3.99
C SER A 157 3.16 9.90 -3.88
N PHE A 158 2.65 10.96 -3.33
CA PHE A 158 3.53 12.03 -2.92
C PHE A 158 4.41 11.58 -1.75
N ARG A 159 5.70 11.86 -1.83
CA ARG A 159 6.66 11.53 -0.77
C ARG A 159 7.14 12.80 -0.09
N ILE A 160 6.83 12.93 1.19
CA ILE A 160 7.46 13.92 2.03
C ILE A 160 8.86 13.40 2.36
N PRO A 161 9.93 14.16 2.05
CA PRO A 161 11.30 13.74 2.34
C PRO A 161 11.56 13.71 3.86
N PRO A 162 12.59 12.98 4.31
CA PRO A 162 13.00 13.02 5.70
C PRO A 162 13.45 14.45 6.05
N ALA A 163 13.19 14.88 7.27
CA ALA A 163 13.62 16.16 7.82
C ALA A 163 14.59 15.94 8.98
N SER A 164 15.48 16.89 9.21
CA SER A 164 16.41 16.88 10.35
C SER A 164 16.34 18.22 11.05
N ARG A 165 16.25 18.20 12.39
CA ARG A 165 16.25 19.41 13.21
C ARG A 165 17.16 19.20 14.43
N GLY A 166 18.32 19.83 14.39
CA GLY A 166 19.39 19.55 15.36
C GLY A 166 19.83 18.08 15.26
N ASP A 167 19.94 17.41 16.38
CA ASP A 167 20.33 15.97 16.46
C ASP A 167 19.19 15.00 16.18
N ARG A 168 17.98 15.47 15.85
CA ARG A 168 16.82 14.63 15.59
C ARG A 168 16.56 14.52 14.10
N SER A 169 16.43 13.29 13.65
CA SER A 169 16.06 12.91 12.28
C SER A 169 14.65 12.35 12.26
N TYR A 170 13.81 12.84 11.34
CA TYR A 170 12.44 12.44 11.13
C TYR A 170 12.32 11.66 9.83
N CYS A 171 11.53 10.59 9.85
CA CYS A 171 11.41 9.70 8.69
C CYS A 171 10.59 10.33 7.56
N SER A 172 10.81 9.85 6.34
CA SER A 172 9.95 10.18 5.21
C SER A 172 8.55 9.57 5.38
N ALA A 173 7.58 10.14 4.67
CA ALA A 173 6.21 9.63 4.65
C ALA A 173 5.65 9.66 3.22
N ARG A 174 4.81 8.69 2.91
CA ARG A 174 3.99 8.68 1.69
C ARG A 174 2.64 9.28 1.99
N VAL A 175 2.16 10.12 1.08
CA VAL A 175 0.89 10.84 1.26
C VAL A 175 0.03 10.65 0.02
N PHE A 176 -1.25 10.35 0.26
CA PHE A 176 -2.29 10.26 -0.76
C PHE A 176 -3.39 11.26 -0.43
N LYS A 177 -3.95 11.92 -1.43
CA LYS A 177 -5.19 12.67 -1.26
C LYS A 177 -6.33 11.72 -0.93
N ALA A 178 -7.26 12.16 -0.11
CA ALA A 178 -8.40 11.34 0.31
C ALA A 178 -9.63 12.21 0.62
N VAL A 179 -10.77 11.55 0.73
CA VAL A 179 -12.02 12.14 1.22
C VAL A 179 -12.57 11.27 2.35
N VAL A 180 -12.95 11.88 3.46
CA VAL A 180 -13.52 11.21 4.63
C VAL A 180 -15.02 11.36 4.63
N ASN A 181 -15.74 10.22 4.73
CA ASN A 181 -17.22 10.16 4.76
C ASN A 181 -17.89 10.99 3.64
N ASP A 182 -17.29 11.04 2.45
CA ASP A 182 -17.75 11.80 1.27
C ASP A 182 -17.90 13.31 1.52
N ALA A 183 -17.36 13.84 2.62
CA ALA A 183 -17.64 15.20 3.08
C ALA A 183 -16.40 16.06 3.30
N VAL A 184 -15.29 15.50 3.76
CA VAL A 184 -14.11 16.29 4.17
C VAL A 184 -12.89 15.86 3.40
N GLU A 185 -12.25 16.82 2.70
CA GLU A 185 -10.94 16.62 2.07
C GLU A 185 -9.88 16.32 3.13
N ALA A 186 -9.06 15.31 2.84
CA ALA A 186 -8.10 14.76 3.77
C ALA A 186 -6.85 14.22 3.04
N GLY A 187 -5.88 13.77 3.82
CA GLY A 187 -4.74 13.01 3.33
C GLY A 187 -4.53 11.74 4.15
N VAL A 188 -4.24 10.64 3.48
CA VAL A 188 -3.75 9.42 4.12
C VAL A 188 -2.24 9.51 4.20
N VAL A 189 -1.69 9.32 5.38
CA VAL A 189 -0.25 9.37 5.65
C VAL A 189 0.25 7.97 6.00
N ILE A 190 1.31 7.55 5.33
CA ILE A 190 1.99 6.27 5.59
C ILE A 190 3.46 6.59 5.90
N PRO A 191 3.84 6.71 7.18
CA PRO A 191 5.22 6.94 7.57
C PRO A 191 6.10 5.73 7.23
N GLU A 192 7.35 5.94 6.83
CA GLU A 192 8.30 4.83 6.62
C GLU A 192 8.63 4.08 7.90
N LYS A 193 8.61 4.80 9.03
CA LYS A 193 8.76 4.21 10.36
C LYS A 193 7.50 4.51 11.18
N THR A 194 6.79 3.50 11.56
CA THR A 194 5.59 3.60 12.39
C THR A 194 5.57 2.46 13.40
N VAL A 195 5.00 2.73 14.56
CA VAL A 195 4.73 1.72 15.60
C VAL A 195 3.48 0.90 15.31
N TYR A 196 2.70 1.33 14.31
CA TYR A 196 1.45 0.67 13.93
C TYR A 196 1.66 -0.36 12.82
N GLY A 197 0.86 -1.41 12.86
CA GLY A 197 0.78 -2.40 11.79
C GLY A 197 0.03 -1.90 10.55
N PRO A 198 -0.01 -2.73 9.49
CA PRO A 198 -0.70 -2.40 8.24
C PRO A 198 -2.23 -2.33 8.38
N ASP A 199 -2.78 -2.70 9.52
CA ASP A 199 -4.19 -2.59 9.89
C ASP A 199 -4.57 -1.21 10.45
N VAL A 200 -3.62 -0.27 10.53
CA VAL A 200 -3.87 1.10 10.98
C VAL A 200 -3.71 2.08 9.83
N LEU A 201 -4.63 3.02 9.75
CA LEU A 201 -4.60 4.14 8.82
C LEU A 201 -4.54 5.46 9.58
N GLU A 202 -3.58 6.31 9.22
CA GLU A 202 -3.46 7.66 9.76
C GLU A 202 -4.00 8.67 8.74
N VAL A 203 -4.93 9.52 9.17
CA VAL A 203 -5.59 10.50 8.30
C VAL A 203 -5.39 11.92 8.86
N VAL A 204 -4.99 12.84 7.99
CA VAL A 204 -4.85 14.27 8.26
C VAL A 204 -5.88 15.07 7.49
N ALA A 205 -6.34 16.18 8.05
CA ALA A 205 -7.24 17.11 7.38
C ALA A 205 -6.98 18.55 7.84
N GLY A 206 -7.51 19.53 7.14
CA GLY A 206 -7.43 20.95 7.53
C GLY A 206 -8.25 21.29 8.76
N VAL A 207 -9.08 20.38 9.23
CA VAL A 207 -9.97 20.54 10.38
C VAL A 207 -9.85 19.36 11.33
N CYS A 208 -10.29 19.52 12.58
CA CYS A 208 -10.46 18.39 13.49
C CYS A 208 -11.59 17.49 12.99
N LEU A 209 -11.26 16.36 12.34
CA LEU A 209 -12.26 15.44 11.76
C LEU A 209 -13.28 14.94 12.78
N ARG A 210 -12.87 14.73 14.04
CA ARG A 210 -13.78 14.32 15.11
C ARG A 210 -14.85 15.36 15.37
N THR A 211 -14.46 16.63 15.43
CA THR A 211 -15.39 17.75 15.65
C THR A 211 -16.23 18.03 14.41
N ALA A 212 -15.60 18.09 13.24
CA ALA A 212 -16.27 18.44 11.99
C ALA A 212 -17.35 17.42 11.58
N LEU A 213 -17.14 16.14 11.90
CA LEU A 213 -18.04 15.04 11.54
C LEU A 213 -18.78 14.43 12.75
N GLY A 214 -18.63 15.01 13.96
CA GLY A 214 -19.30 14.52 15.17
C GLY A 214 -18.84 13.11 15.60
N LEU A 215 -17.61 12.72 15.32
CA LEU A 215 -17.11 11.34 15.48
C LEU A 215 -16.53 11.07 16.86
N LYS A 216 -16.74 9.85 17.33
CA LYS A 216 -16.25 9.31 18.61
C LYS A 216 -15.40 8.06 18.40
N ASP A 217 -14.66 7.65 19.43
CA ASP A 217 -13.95 6.36 19.41
C ASP A 217 -14.93 5.21 19.19
N GLY A 218 -14.55 4.27 18.32
CA GLY A 218 -15.38 3.14 17.90
C GLY A 218 -16.26 3.40 16.68
N ASP A 219 -16.50 4.66 16.29
CA ASP A 219 -17.30 4.97 15.10
C ASP A 219 -16.62 4.46 13.84
N LEU A 220 -17.44 4.01 12.89
CA LEU A 220 -17.01 3.53 11.59
C LEU A 220 -16.83 4.73 10.66
N VAL A 221 -15.67 4.77 9.98
CA VAL A 221 -15.33 5.84 9.04
C VAL A 221 -14.96 5.25 7.71
N LYS A 222 -15.49 5.83 6.64
CA LYS A 222 -15.11 5.56 5.25
C LYS A 222 -14.07 6.58 4.79
N VAL A 223 -12.98 6.10 4.20
CA VAL A 223 -11.93 6.91 3.59
C VAL A 223 -11.78 6.52 2.13
N GLU A 224 -12.06 7.42 1.23
CA GLU A 224 -11.78 7.26 -0.20
C GLU A 224 -10.42 7.85 -0.52
N VAL A 225 -9.45 6.99 -0.77
CA VAL A 225 -8.08 7.37 -1.17
C VAL A 225 -8.04 7.60 -2.66
N LEU A 226 -7.57 8.75 -3.10
CA LEU A 226 -7.41 9.09 -4.51
C LEU A 226 -6.08 8.53 -5.02
N LEU A 227 -6.13 7.69 -6.06
CA LEU A 227 -4.98 7.00 -6.65
C LEU A 227 -4.48 7.73 -7.90
N GLU A 228 -4.41 9.04 -7.84
CA GLU A 228 -3.91 9.90 -8.91
C GLU A 228 -2.37 9.95 -8.87
N LYS A 229 -1.76 10.12 -10.05
CA LYS A 229 -0.31 10.41 -10.11
C LYS A 229 -0.04 11.71 -9.35
N PRO A 230 0.88 11.72 -8.39
CA PRO A 230 1.16 12.92 -7.62
C PRO A 230 1.72 14.02 -8.53
N VAL A 231 1.18 15.21 -8.42
CA VAL A 231 1.73 16.39 -9.08
C VAL A 231 3.11 16.69 -8.48
N ARG A 232 4.09 17.00 -9.31
CA ARG A 232 5.41 17.42 -8.83
C ARG A 232 5.28 18.74 -8.07
N VAL A 233 5.49 18.68 -6.77
CA VAL A 233 5.51 19.85 -5.88
C VAL A 233 6.95 20.30 -5.70
N LYS A 234 7.22 21.59 -5.93
CA LYS A 234 8.55 22.16 -5.69
C LYS A 234 8.87 22.12 -4.19
N PRO A 235 10.14 21.83 -3.80
CA PRO A 235 10.52 21.88 -2.39
C PRO A 235 10.23 23.27 -1.79
N PRO A 236 9.95 23.35 -0.48
CA PRO A 236 9.93 24.62 0.22
C PRO A 236 11.23 25.37 -0.03
N THR A 237 11.15 26.61 -0.43
CA THR A 237 12.33 27.48 -0.43
C THR A 237 12.79 27.62 1.01
N GLU A 238 14.04 27.25 1.30
CA GLU A 238 14.67 27.53 2.59
C GLU A 238 14.56 29.04 2.82
N GLY A 239 13.69 29.45 3.75
CA GLY A 239 13.64 30.81 4.22
C GLY A 239 15.02 31.11 4.83
N ARG A 240 15.82 31.98 4.22
CA ARG A 240 16.89 32.65 4.94
C ARG A 240 16.26 33.28 6.18
N VAL A 241 16.53 32.70 7.32
CA VAL A 241 16.37 33.41 8.58
C VAL A 241 17.45 34.49 8.54
N GLU A 242 17.09 35.69 8.10
CA GLU A 242 17.89 36.85 8.36
C GLU A 242 17.93 37.00 9.89
N ALA A 243 19.09 36.72 10.45
CA ALA A 243 19.39 37.07 11.82
C ALA A 243 19.46 38.59 11.86
N GLU A 244 18.38 39.22 12.32
CA GLU A 244 18.48 40.59 12.81
C GLU A 244 19.35 40.55 14.08
N LEU A 245 20.50 41.25 13.96
CA LEU A 245 21.42 41.60 15.03
C LEU A 245 20.78 42.66 15.96
#